data_c4c03de3c44dfd0c5b52af04fa5b08b4
#
_entry.id   c4c03de3c44dfd0c5b52af04fa5b08b4
#
_cell.length_a   1.000
_cell.length_b   1.000
_cell.length_c   1.000
_cell.angle_alpha   90.00
_cell.angle_beta   90.00
_cell.angle_gamma   90.00
#
_symmetry.space_group_name_H-M   'P 1'
#
loop_
_entity.id
_entity.type
_entity.pdbx_description
1 polymer ?
#
loop_
_entity_poly.entity_id
_entity_poly.type
_entity_poly.pdbx_seq_one_letter_code
_entity_poly.pdbx_strand_id
1 'polypeptide(L)'
;MSRKYDTCRNMKPLRGQERAIKSPVMRYLNIVALGAVVGLAAGQPAEASSSAWYNSEGGKVRLVTSGKPDEAGKIHGVLDIALKPGWKTYWRDPGDAGVPPQIDISASTNIADAKLSFPPPQRHDDGYGKWAGYDRPVSLPVTFTLSAPDQPATIDANVFLGICETICIPVQTRLSLDPASDPNNATDAALVKTALATLPGPARSDFGIRVLPGDHETLIVEAHSPGDAESVDFFIAGERDYMFGAPVRSEKDGKLVFTVPILDRPSATPTDGGLYYTLTSAEGAVDGLLPFP
;
A
#
# COMPACT_ATOMS: atom_id res chain seq x y z
N MET A 1 32.67 61.50 12.31
CA MET A 1 33.58 61.67 11.16
C MET A 1 32.83 61.20 9.94
N SER A 2 31.99 61.97 9.29
CA SER A 2 32.11 63.19 8.48
C SER A 2 32.93 62.99 7.21
N ARG A 3 32.22 63.06 6.09
CA ARG A 3 32.34 63.79 4.84
C ARG A 3 31.66 62.99 3.71
N LYS A 4 30.50 63.41 3.14
CA LYS A 4 30.18 64.52 2.23
C LYS A 4 31.12 64.60 1.02
N TYR A 5 30.49 64.50 -0.14
CA TYR A 5 30.48 65.35 -1.35
C TYR A 5 29.62 64.71 -2.41
N ASP A 6 28.52 65.13 -2.79
CA ASP A 6 27.93 66.27 -3.51
C ASP A 6 28.54 66.57 -4.89
N THR A 7 27.62 66.71 -5.85
CA THR A 7 27.47 67.57 -7.01
C THR A 7 28.06 67.21 -8.35
N CYS A 8 27.12 67.09 -9.33
CA CYS A 8 27.01 67.87 -10.57
C CYS A 8 25.92 67.31 -11.45
N ARG A 9 24.83 67.83 -11.61
CA ARG A 9 24.09 68.96 -12.16
C ARG A 9 24.40 69.27 -13.62
N ASN A 10 23.37 69.17 -14.45
CA ASN A 10 23.05 69.91 -15.69
C ASN A 10 23.82 69.59 -16.98
N MET A 11 23.09 69.07 -17.96
CA MET A 11 23.12 69.66 -19.29
C MET A 11 21.78 69.48 -20.02
N LYS A 12 21.32 70.55 -20.65
CA LYS A 12 20.09 70.81 -21.36
C LYS A 12 20.13 70.26 -22.82
N PRO A 13 18.98 70.27 -23.51
CA PRO A 13 18.74 69.55 -24.72
C PRO A 13 19.14 70.27 -26.01
N LEU A 14 19.48 69.51 -27.05
CA LEU A 14 19.60 70.03 -28.38
C LEU A 14 18.40 69.67 -29.23
N ARG A 15 17.77 70.66 -29.75
CA ARG A 15 16.67 70.76 -30.72
C ARG A 15 17.19 70.66 -32.14
N GLY A 16 16.49 70.04 -33.02
CA GLY A 16 16.66 70.22 -34.51
C GLY A 16 16.49 68.87 -35.21
N GLN A 17 15.76 68.67 -36.15
CA GLN A 17 14.98 69.43 -37.15
C GLN A 17 14.10 68.41 -37.91
N GLU A 18 12.85 68.81 -38.13
CA GLU A 18 11.91 68.15 -39.03
C GLU A 18 12.45 68.16 -40.44
N ARG A 19 12.37 67.03 -41.14
CA ARG A 19 12.16 67.01 -42.57
C ARG A 19 11.06 66.04 -42.94
N ALA A 20 9.95 66.62 -43.35
CA ALA A 20 8.85 65.95 -44.00
C ALA A 20 9.27 65.49 -45.40
N ILE A 21 9.08 64.26 -45.73
CA ILE A 21 9.02 63.79 -47.14
C ILE A 21 7.73 63.06 -47.29
N LYS A 22 6.96 63.56 -48.28
CA LYS A 22 5.63 63.15 -48.70
C LYS A 22 5.62 61.72 -49.28
N SER A 23 4.50 61.09 -49.07
CA SER A 23 4.02 59.80 -49.58
C SER A 23 4.12 59.65 -51.12
N PRO A 24 4.02 58.38 -51.65
CA PRO A 24 2.76 58.02 -52.22
C PRO A 24 2.24 56.63 -51.82
N VAL A 25 0.97 56.58 -51.68
CA VAL A 25 -0.05 55.53 -51.81
C VAL A 25 0.41 54.28 -52.55
N MET A 26 0.36 53.12 -51.91
CA MET A 26 0.04 51.89 -52.63
C MET A 26 -0.60 50.87 -51.68
N ARG A 27 -1.86 50.70 -51.83
CA ARG A 27 -2.76 49.54 -51.89
C ARG A 27 -2.39 48.24 -51.14
N TYR A 28 -3.30 47.91 -50.21
CA TYR A 28 -3.86 46.59 -49.90
C TYR A 28 -2.92 45.40 -49.82
N LEU A 29 -2.70 44.90 -48.63
CA LEU A 29 -2.80 43.49 -48.36
C LEU A 29 -3.24 43.29 -46.88
N ASN A 30 -4.51 42.89 -46.73
CA ASN A 30 -5.02 42.40 -45.45
C ASN A 30 -4.32 41.06 -45.12
N ILE A 31 -3.32 41.07 -44.27
CA ILE A 31 -2.80 39.89 -43.66
C ILE A 31 -3.55 39.73 -42.34
N VAL A 32 -4.57 38.87 -42.35
CA VAL A 32 -5.22 38.33 -41.19
C VAL A 32 -4.15 37.52 -40.44
N ALA A 33 -3.57 38.11 -39.41
CA ALA A 33 -2.74 37.37 -38.43
C ALA A 33 -3.66 36.47 -37.63
N LEU A 34 -3.82 35.21 -38.09
CA LEU A 34 -4.44 34.13 -37.33
C LEU A 34 -3.50 33.77 -36.19
N GLY A 35 -3.69 34.44 -35.04
CA GLY A 35 -3.03 34.12 -33.81
C GLY A 35 -3.39 32.70 -33.39
N ALA A 36 -2.51 31.74 -33.62
CA ALA A 36 -2.62 30.41 -33.05
C ALA A 36 -2.44 30.55 -31.50
N VAL A 37 -3.55 30.64 -30.79
CA VAL A 37 -3.58 30.43 -29.36
C VAL A 37 -3.30 28.93 -29.16
N VAL A 38 -2.02 28.58 -29.00
CA VAL A 38 -1.65 27.28 -28.44
C VAL A 38 -2.06 27.35 -26.98
N GLY A 39 -3.29 26.92 -26.70
CA GLY A 39 -3.73 26.63 -25.37
C GLY A 39 -2.84 25.51 -24.83
N LEU A 40 -1.95 25.83 -23.88
CA LEU A 40 -1.40 24.83 -22.99
C LEU A 40 -2.59 24.25 -22.24
N ALA A 41 -3.13 23.15 -22.75
CA ALA A 41 -3.94 22.25 -21.96
C ALA A 41 -3.01 21.75 -20.86
N ALA A 42 -3.07 22.39 -19.68
CA ALA A 42 -2.59 21.78 -18.47
C ALA A 42 -3.34 20.46 -18.36
N GLY A 43 -2.68 19.35 -18.76
CA GLY A 43 -3.22 18.02 -18.60
C GLY A 43 -3.55 17.85 -17.12
N GLN A 44 -4.83 17.87 -16.78
CA GLN A 44 -5.26 17.40 -15.47
C GLN A 44 -4.72 15.97 -15.36
N PRO A 45 -4.14 15.57 -14.22
CA PRO A 45 -3.79 14.18 -14.02
C PRO A 45 -5.06 13.39 -14.29
N ALA A 46 -5.00 12.46 -15.24
CA ALA A 46 -6.10 11.55 -15.50
C ALA A 46 -6.31 10.76 -14.20
N GLU A 47 -7.36 11.08 -13.48
CA GLU A 47 -7.81 10.25 -12.37
C GLU A 47 -8.22 8.92 -12.96
N ALA A 48 -7.58 7.85 -12.53
CA ALA A 48 -7.79 6.49 -13.02
C ALA A 48 -8.22 5.61 -11.86
N SER A 49 -8.78 4.43 -12.12
CA SER A 49 -9.06 3.41 -11.09
C SER A 49 -7.79 2.90 -10.43
N SER A 50 -6.63 3.37 -10.87
CA SER A 50 -5.33 3.10 -10.27
C SER A 50 -4.54 4.40 -10.05
N SER A 51 -3.81 4.48 -8.94
CA SER A 51 -2.89 5.59 -8.67
C SER A 51 -1.66 5.52 -9.59
N ALA A 52 -0.93 6.63 -9.67
CA ALA A 52 0.42 6.60 -10.22
C ALA A 52 1.33 5.69 -9.40
N TRP A 53 2.36 5.13 -10.05
CA TRP A 53 3.41 4.40 -9.35
C TRP A 53 4.29 5.35 -8.52
N TYR A 54 4.44 5.04 -7.25
CA TYR A 54 5.52 5.58 -6.44
C TYR A 54 6.76 4.69 -6.59
N ASN A 55 7.90 5.27 -6.96
CA ASN A 55 9.15 4.55 -7.15
C ASN A 55 10.05 4.67 -5.91
N SER A 56 10.54 3.53 -5.43
CA SER A 56 11.55 3.39 -4.39
C SER A 56 12.79 2.71 -4.95
N GLU A 57 13.89 2.72 -4.22
CA GLU A 57 15.11 2.03 -4.62
C GLU A 57 14.89 0.53 -4.83
N GLY A 58 14.16 -0.13 -3.92
CA GLY A 58 13.91 -1.58 -3.96
C GLY A 58 12.71 -2.02 -4.78
N GLY A 59 11.95 -1.10 -5.36
CA GLY A 59 10.73 -1.44 -6.09
C GLY A 59 9.82 -0.26 -6.32
N LYS A 60 8.57 -0.53 -6.62
CA LYS A 60 7.54 0.50 -6.78
C LYS A 60 6.21 0.03 -6.21
N VAL A 61 5.39 0.97 -5.78
CA VAL A 61 4.08 0.70 -5.21
C VAL A 61 3.00 1.56 -5.85
N ARG A 62 1.80 1.04 -5.97
CA ARG A 62 0.59 1.75 -6.39
C ARG A 62 -0.64 1.16 -5.73
N LEU A 63 -1.73 1.90 -5.76
CA LEU A 63 -3.05 1.45 -5.38
C LEU A 63 -3.89 1.26 -6.65
N VAL A 64 -4.62 0.14 -6.72
CA VAL A 64 -5.51 -0.20 -7.85
C VAL A 64 -6.84 -0.64 -7.28
N THR A 65 -7.94 -0.28 -7.93
CA THR A 65 -9.29 -0.75 -7.55
C THR A 65 -9.99 -1.44 -8.70
N SER A 66 -10.99 -2.25 -8.39
CA SER A 66 -11.90 -2.85 -9.38
C SER A 66 -12.89 -1.85 -9.97
N GLY A 67 -12.87 -0.60 -9.50
CA GLY A 67 -13.72 0.50 -9.94
C GLY A 67 -15.04 0.58 -9.17
N LYS A 68 -16.01 -0.25 -9.49
CA LYS A 68 -17.36 -0.16 -8.90
C LYS A 68 -17.45 -0.82 -7.52
N PRO A 69 -18.22 -0.24 -6.58
CA PRO A 69 -18.57 -0.93 -5.36
C PRO A 69 -19.44 -2.16 -5.64
N ASP A 70 -19.34 -3.14 -4.77
CA ASP A 70 -20.26 -4.28 -4.74
C ASP A 70 -21.61 -3.91 -4.09
N GLU A 71 -22.55 -4.88 -4.04
CA GLU A 71 -23.88 -4.70 -3.45
C GLU A 71 -23.85 -4.36 -1.94
N ALA A 72 -22.74 -4.65 -1.27
CA ALA A 72 -22.51 -4.34 0.13
C ALA A 72 -21.82 -2.96 0.34
N GLY A 73 -21.64 -2.17 -0.72
CA GLY A 73 -20.98 -0.88 -0.68
C GLY A 73 -19.46 -0.99 -0.46
N LYS A 74 -18.83 -2.09 -0.90
CA LYS A 74 -17.39 -2.30 -0.78
C LYS A 74 -16.72 -2.14 -2.13
N ILE A 75 -15.60 -1.43 -2.16
CA ILE A 75 -14.71 -1.32 -3.30
C ILE A 75 -13.51 -2.22 -3.03
N HIS A 76 -13.30 -3.20 -3.91
CA HIS A 76 -12.14 -4.07 -3.84
C HIS A 76 -10.97 -3.46 -4.59
N GLY A 77 -9.79 -3.54 -3.99
CA GLY A 77 -8.56 -3.03 -4.56
C GLY A 77 -7.35 -3.86 -4.14
N VAL A 78 -6.18 -3.39 -4.55
CA VAL A 78 -4.89 -3.96 -4.16
C VAL A 78 -3.87 -2.86 -3.93
N LEU A 79 -3.04 -3.03 -2.91
CA LEU A 79 -1.75 -2.37 -2.81
C LEU A 79 -0.75 -3.24 -3.59
N ASP A 80 -0.40 -2.79 -4.79
CA ASP A 80 0.44 -3.52 -5.74
C ASP A 80 1.91 -3.14 -5.51
N ILE A 81 2.72 -4.11 -5.09
CA ILE A 81 4.12 -3.95 -4.69
C ILE A 81 4.99 -4.73 -5.66
N ALA A 82 5.62 -4.02 -6.59
CA ALA A 82 6.53 -4.59 -7.58
C ALA A 82 7.97 -4.51 -7.06
N LEU A 83 8.39 -5.52 -6.30
CA LEU A 83 9.75 -5.64 -5.78
C LEU A 83 10.76 -5.92 -6.88
N LYS A 84 11.96 -5.37 -6.76
CA LYS A 84 13.12 -5.78 -7.57
C LYS A 84 13.68 -7.12 -7.07
N PRO A 85 14.39 -7.88 -7.91
CA PRO A 85 15.07 -9.10 -7.46
C PRO A 85 15.99 -8.85 -6.26
N GLY A 86 15.92 -9.71 -5.25
CA GLY A 86 16.70 -9.61 -4.01
C GLY A 86 16.07 -8.73 -2.94
N TRP A 87 15.01 -7.97 -3.28
CA TRP A 87 14.28 -7.15 -2.32
C TRP A 87 13.08 -7.88 -1.75
N LYS A 88 12.67 -7.51 -0.53
CA LYS A 88 11.60 -8.12 0.26
C LYS A 88 10.67 -7.08 0.85
N THR A 89 9.45 -7.49 1.17
CA THR A 89 8.50 -6.76 1.99
C THR A 89 7.80 -7.71 2.96
N TYR A 90 7.01 -7.20 3.88
CA TYR A 90 6.63 -7.93 5.08
C TYR A 90 5.14 -8.29 5.11
N TRP A 91 4.84 -9.35 5.84
CA TRP A 91 3.51 -9.73 6.24
C TRP A 91 2.99 -8.81 7.37
N ARG A 92 1.74 -9.01 7.80
CA ARG A 92 1.10 -8.20 8.86
C ARG A 92 1.83 -8.26 10.21
N ASP A 93 2.50 -9.36 10.49
CA ASP A 93 3.44 -9.52 11.62
C ASP A 93 4.76 -10.05 11.06
N PRO A 94 5.76 -9.19 10.92
CA PRO A 94 7.02 -9.56 10.31
C PRO A 94 7.93 -10.40 11.22
N GLY A 95 7.63 -10.53 12.52
CA GLY A 95 8.52 -11.11 13.51
C GLY A 95 9.56 -10.11 14.02
N ASP A 96 10.78 -10.62 14.34
CA ASP A 96 11.81 -9.84 15.06
C ASP A 96 12.30 -8.58 14.32
N ALA A 97 12.19 -8.56 13.01
CA ALA A 97 12.67 -7.43 12.20
C ALA A 97 11.78 -7.21 10.98
N GLY A 98 11.26 -6.01 10.84
CA GLY A 98 10.51 -5.63 9.65
C GLY A 98 9.52 -4.51 9.91
N VAL A 99 8.94 -4.00 8.83
CA VAL A 99 7.94 -2.93 8.87
C VAL A 99 6.73 -3.39 8.09
N PRO A 100 5.64 -3.78 8.79
CA PRO A 100 4.44 -4.28 8.13
C PRO A 100 3.76 -3.18 7.31
N PRO A 101 3.11 -3.53 6.18
CA PRO A 101 2.31 -2.60 5.40
C PRO A 101 1.15 -2.02 6.22
N GLN A 102 0.98 -0.70 6.12
CA GLN A 102 -0.09 0.06 6.75
C GLN A 102 -0.74 0.97 5.72
N ILE A 103 -2.04 1.20 5.89
CA ILE A 103 -2.83 2.11 5.06
C ILE A 103 -3.67 3.00 5.98
N ASP A 104 -3.55 4.31 5.79
CA ASP A 104 -4.38 5.31 6.46
C ASP A 104 -5.18 6.08 5.41
N ILE A 105 -6.49 6.08 5.58
CA ILE A 105 -7.48 6.65 4.66
C ILE A 105 -8.12 7.94 5.19
N SER A 106 -7.56 8.53 6.23
CA SER A 106 -8.16 9.69 6.90
C SER A 106 -8.37 10.91 5.99
N ALA A 107 -7.63 10.98 4.87
CA ALA A 107 -7.78 12.01 3.84
C ALA A 107 -8.77 11.64 2.73
N SER A 108 -9.33 10.43 2.75
CA SER A 108 -10.29 9.96 1.74
C SER A 108 -11.66 10.59 1.92
N THR A 109 -12.43 10.63 0.85
CA THR A 109 -13.83 11.10 0.88
C THR A 109 -14.76 9.91 0.71
N ASN A 110 -15.79 9.82 1.55
CA ASN A 110 -16.81 8.78 1.54
C ASN A 110 -16.26 7.35 1.72
N ILE A 111 -15.12 7.20 2.41
CA ILE A 111 -14.56 5.90 2.81
C ILE A 111 -14.60 5.82 4.35
N ALA A 112 -15.30 4.84 4.87
CA ALA A 112 -15.45 4.62 6.32
C ALA A 112 -14.33 3.75 6.89
N ASP A 113 -13.84 2.77 6.09
CA ASP A 113 -12.84 1.80 6.53
C ASP A 113 -12.02 1.29 5.35
N ALA A 114 -10.79 0.85 5.61
CA ALA A 114 -9.91 0.17 4.67
C ALA A 114 -9.23 -1.03 5.35
N LYS A 115 -9.53 -2.23 4.89
CA LYS A 115 -8.97 -3.47 5.43
C LYS A 115 -7.95 -4.06 4.46
N LEU A 116 -6.67 -4.08 4.86
CA LEU A 116 -5.61 -4.85 4.18
C LEU A 116 -5.77 -6.34 4.49
N SER A 117 -5.64 -7.15 3.45
CA SER A 117 -5.60 -8.61 3.52
C SER A 117 -4.26 -9.10 2.96
N PHE A 118 -3.79 -10.23 3.44
CA PHE A 118 -2.45 -10.69 3.16
C PHE A 118 -2.47 -12.10 2.57
N PRO A 119 -1.87 -12.32 1.40
CA PRO A 119 -1.58 -13.67 0.91
C PRO A 119 -0.76 -14.47 1.92
N PRO A 120 -0.72 -15.80 1.81
CA PRO A 120 0.10 -16.64 2.69
C PRO A 120 1.55 -16.16 2.69
N PRO A 121 2.15 -15.84 3.84
CA PRO A 121 3.55 -15.44 3.91
C PRO A 121 4.48 -16.64 3.78
N GLN A 122 5.77 -16.35 3.60
CA GLN A 122 6.85 -17.30 3.74
C GLN A 122 7.72 -16.88 4.94
N ARG A 123 8.27 -17.88 5.63
CA ARG A 123 9.26 -17.65 6.68
C ARG A 123 10.67 -17.71 6.09
N HIS A 124 11.44 -16.72 6.44
CA HIS A 124 12.81 -16.57 5.98
C HIS A 124 13.75 -16.42 7.18
N ASP A 125 14.99 -16.87 7.00
CA ASP A 125 16.12 -16.62 7.88
C ASP A 125 17.27 -16.16 6.99
N ASP A 126 17.65 -14.90 7.08
CA ASP A 126 18.71 -14.30 6.26
C ASP A 126 20.01 -14.05 7.04
N GLY A 127 20.10 -14.62 8.25
CA GLY A 127 21.25 -14.48 9.14
C GLY A 127 21.25 -13.18 9.97
N TYR A 128 20.34 -12.25 9.69
CA TYR A 128 20.12 -11.03 10.49
C TYR A 128 18.89 -11.15 11.39
N GLY A 129 18.02 -12.10 11.09
CA GLY A 129 16.81 -12.36 11.85
C GLY A 129 15.82 -13.23 11.08
N LYS A 130 14.84 -13.76 11.81
CA LYS A 130 13.73 -14.49 11.22
C LYS A 130 12.60 -13.51 10.91
N TRP A 131 12.09 -13.58 9.69
CA TRP A 131 10.99 -12.71 9.27
C TRP A 131 9.93 -13.46 8.46
N ALA A 132 8.72 -12.93 8.44
CA ALA A 132 7.60 -13.41 7.66
C ALA A 132 7.21 -12.36 6.60
N GLY A 133 7.06 -12.78 5.35
CA GLY A 133 6.72 -11.85 4.27
C GLY A 133 6.93 -12.41 2.88
N TYR A 134 7.36 -11.54 1.95
CA TYR A 134 7.40 -11.80 0.52
C TYR A 134 8.74 -11.34 -0.06
N ASP A 135 9.42 -12.22 -0.80
CA ASP A 135 10.69 -12.00 -1.49
C ASP A 135 10.53 -11.80 -3.00
N ARG A 136 9.30 -11.62 -3.45
CA ARG A 136 8.91 -11.38 -4.85
C ARG A 136 7.73 -10.40 -4.91
N PRO A 137 7.41 -9.85 -6.10
CA PRO A 137 6.25 -8.96 -6.25
C PRO A 137 4.99 -9.55 -5.65
N VAL A 138 4.24 -8.72 -4.93
CA VAL A 138 3.00 -9.11 -4.24
C VAL A 138 1.96 -8.01 -4.35
N SER A 139 0.71 -8.41 -4.58
CA SER A 139 -0.45 -7.51 -4.54
C SER A 139 -1.26 -7.84 -3.30
N LEU A 140 -1.26 -6.92 -2.32
CA LEU A 140 -2.02 -7.07 -1.08
C LEU A 140 -3.46 -6.59 -1.29
N PRO A 141 -4.48 -7.46 -1.20
CA PRO A 141 -5.87 -7.03 -1.34
C PRO A 141 -6.26 -6.00 -0.27
N VAL A 142 -7.00 -4.99 -0.70
CA VAL A 142 -7.59 -3.96 0.16
C VAL A 142 -9.09 -3.92 -0.09
N THR A 143 -9.88 -3.93 0.98
CA THR A 143 -11.32 -3.70 0.90
C THR A 143 -11.64 -2.36 1.52
N PHE A 144 -12.15 -1.43 0.72
CA PHE A 144 -12.65 -0.13 1.18
C PHE A 144 -14.15 -0.22 1.40
N THR A 145 -14.62 0.24 2.54
CA THR A 145 -16.05 0.30 2.87
C THR A 145 -16.53 1.73 2.69
N LEU A 146 -17.56 1.94 1.86
CA LEU A 146 -18.16 3.25 1.67
C LEU A 146 -18.97 3.67 2.90
N SER A 147 -18.91 4.96 3.25
CA SER A 147 -19.78 5.55 4.27
C SER A 147 -21.22 5.70 3.77
N ALA A 148 -21.37 6.04 2.47
CA ALA A 148 -22.65 6.18 1.78
C ALA A 148 -22.52 5.62 0.35
N PRO A 149 -23.13 4.44 0.05
CA PRO A 149 -22.94 3.73 -1.22
C PRO A 149 -23.32 4.53 -2.47
N ASP A 150 -24.27 5.43 -2.36
CA ASP A 150 -24.80 6.24 -3.48
C ASP A 150 -24.04 7.56 -3.70
N GLN A 151 -23.01 7.83 -2.92
CA GLN A 151 -22.22 9.05 -3.04
C GLN A 151 -20.87 8.78 -3.69
N PRO A 152 -20.32 9.74 -4.45
CA PRO A 152 -18.97 9.65 -4.99
C PRO A 152 -17.93 9.42 -3.89
N ALA A 153 -16.91 8.64 -4.19
CA ALA A 153 -15.80 8.37 -3.28
C ALA A 153 -14.46 8.71 -3.94
N THR A 154 -13.55 9.26 -3.16
CA THR A 154 -12.15 9.43 -3.55
C THR A 154 -11.29 8.72 -2.52
N ILE A 155 -10.42 7.84 -2.99
CA ILE A 155 -9.44 7.17 -2.14
C ILE A 155 -8.17 7.98 -2.15
N ASP A 156 -7.77 8.39 -0.96
CA ASP A 156 -6.56 9.16 -0.69
C ASP A 156 -5.85 8.52 0.50
N ALA A 157 -4.98 7.60 0.18
CA ALA A 157 -4.37 6.70 1.14
C ALA A 157 -2.92 7.07 1.42
N ASN A 158 -2.59 7.30 2.69
CA ASN A 158 -1.20 7.32 3.15
C ASN A 158 -0.76 5.88 3.39
N VAL A 159 0.22 5.43 2.62
CA VAL A 159 0.76 4.08 2.69
C VAL A 159 2.14 4.12 3.34
N PHE A 160 2.37 3.22 4.30
CA PHE A 160 3.66 3.02 4.94
C PHE A 160 4.00 1.54 4.93
N LEU A 161 5.21 1.18 4.45
CA LEU A 161 5.73 -0.19 4.44
C LEU A 161 7.26 -0.21 4.35
N GLY A 162 7.87 -1.33 4.70
CA GLY A 162 9.31 -1.57 4.49
C GLY A 162 9.57 -2.30 3.18
N ILE A 163 10.52 -1.82 2.39
CA ILE A 163 11.14 -2.56 1.29
C ILE A 163 12.62 -2.71 1.62
N CYS A 164 13.08 -3.94 1.79
CA CYS A 164 14.39 -4.23 2.36
C CYS A 164 15.20 -5.17 1.47
N GLU A 165 16.52 -4.98 1.44
CA GLU A 165 17.51 -5.94 0.95
C GLU A 165 18.45 -6.22 2.12
N THR A 166 19.64 -5.60 2.17
CA THR A 166 20.53 -5.60 3.34
C THR A 166 20.08 -4.56 4.37
N ILE A 167 19.55 -3.44 3.91
CA ILE A 167 18.96 -2.39 4.74
C ILE A 167 17.48 -2.21 4.38
N CYS A 168 16.70 -1.73 5.35
CA CYS A 168 15.30 -1.41 5.13
C CYS A 168 15.12 0.04 4.70
N ILE A 169 14.44 0.24 3.58
CA ILE A 169 14.01 1.54 3.10
C ILE A 169 12.54 1.70 3.44
N PRO A 170 12.19 2.64 4.33
CA PRO A 170 10.79 2.94 4.57
C PRO A 170 10.18 3.60 3.33
N VAL A 171 9.12 3.02 2.82
CA VAL A 171 8.26 3.65 1.81
C VAL A 171 7.12 4.33 2.53
N GLN A 172 7.08 5.65 2.43
CA GLN A 172 5.97 6.46 2.92
C GLN A 172 5.47 7.33 1.77
N THR A 173 4.25 7.11 1.34
CA THR A 173 3.71 7.81 0.18
C THR A 173 2.19 7.97 0.27
N ARG A 174 1.69 9.02 -0.39
CA ARG A 174 0.27 9.24 -0.60
C ARG A 174 -0.11 8.74 -1.99
N LEU A 175 -1.07 7.84 -2.06
CA LEU A 175 -1.60 7.26 -3.28
C LEU A 175 -3.08 7.67 -3.40
N SER A 176 -3.40 8.40 -4.47
CA SER A 176 -4.74 8.95 -4.69
C SER A 176 -5.32 8.41 -5.98
N LEU A 177 -6.60 8.07 -5.95
CA LEU A 177 -7.37 7.64 -7.13
C LEU A 177 -8.87 7.91 -6.93
N ASP A 178 -9.58 8.04 -8.03
CA ASP A 178 -11.04 8.02 -8.09
C ASP A 178 -11.50 6.67 -8.68
N PRO A 179 -12.15 5.79 -7.88
CA PRO A 179 -12.62 4.50 -8.37
C PRO A 179 -13.61 4.60 -9.54
N ALA A 180 -14.34 5.73 -9.64
CA ALA A 180 -15.34 5.94 -10.67
C ALA A 180 -14.79 6.48 -11.99
N SER A 181 -13.53 6.89 -12.05
CA SER A 181 -12.93 7.52 -13.24
C SER A 181 -12.72 6.53 -14.41
N ASP A 182 -12.40 5.26 -14.11
CA ASP A 182 -12.33 4.17 -15.10
C ASP A 182 -12.96 2.87 -14.53
N PRO A 183 -14.28 2.86 -14.28
CA PRO A 183 -14.94 1.81 -13.51
C PRO A 183 -15.08 0.48 -14.25
N ASN A 184 -14.65 0.39 -15.50
CA ASN A 184 -14.72 -0.81 -16.33
C ASN A 184 -13.34 -1.26 -16.83
N ASN A 185 -12.26 -0.84 -16.16
CA ASN A 185 -10.91 -1.25 -16.51
C ASN A 185 -10.72 -2.76 -16.28
N ALA A 186 -10.71 -3.52 -17.37
CA ALA A 186 -10.62 -4.98 -17.32
C ALA A 186 -9.26 -5.46 -16.76
N THR A 187 -8.19 -4.71 -16.99
CA THR A 187 -6.85 -5.05 -16.49
C THR A 187 -6.78 -4.87 -14.97
N ASP A 188 -7.28 -3.76 -14.46
CA ASP A 188 -7.31 -3.48 -13.01
C ASP A 188 -8.25 -4.46 -12.30
N ALA A 189 -9.43 -4.73 -12.85
CA ALA A 189 -10.35 -5.72 -12.31
C ALA A 189 -9.75 -7.13 -12.27
N ALA A 190 -9.00 -7.52 -13.31
CA ALA A 190 -8.32 -8.82 -13.35
C ALA A 190 -7.20 -8.92 -12.32
N LEU A 191 -6.42 -7.85 -12.12
CA LEU A 191 -5.40 -7.78 -11.08
C LEU A 191 -6.01 -7.95 -9.68
N VAL A 192 -7.05 -7.19 -9.38
CA VAL A 192 -7.77 -7.26 -8.09
C VAL A 192 -8.34 -8.67 -7.87
N LYS A 193 -9.02 -9.24 -8.87
CA LYS A 193 -9.56 -10.60 -8.80
C LYS A 193 -8.47 -11.65 -8.55
N THR A 194 -7.34 -11.55 -9.24
CA THR A 194 -6.21 -12.47 -9.07
C THR A 194 -5.64 -12.37 -7.65
N ALA A 195 -5.44 -11.16 -7.14
CA ALA A 195 -4.94 -10.95 -5.80
C ALA A 195 -5.91 -11.50 -4.73
N LEU A 196 -7.21 -11.26 -4.86
CA LEU A 196 -8.22 -11.83 -3.95
C LEU A 196 -8.19 -13.36 -3.95
N ALA A 197 -7.93 -13.99 -5.09
CA ALA A 197 -7.84 -15.44 -5.19
C ALA A 197 -6.59 -16.05 -4.53
N THR A 198 -5.59 -15.23 -4.17
CA THR A 198 -4.40 -15.69 -3.44
C THR A 198 -4.60 -15.72 -1.93
N LEU A 199 -5.70 -15.17 -1.42
CA LEU A 199 -5.95 -15.13 0.01
C LEU A 199 -6.20 -16.55 0.56
N PRO A 200 -5.75 -16.82 1.80
CA PRO A 200 -6.08 -18.08 2.48
C PRO A 200 -7.59 -18.29 2.56
N GLY A 201 -8.00 -19.53 2.44
CA GLY A 201 -9.40 -19.91 2.72
C GLY A 201 -9.71 -19.89 4.22
N PRO A 202 -10.98 -20.02 4.61
CA PRO A 202 -11.34 -20.15 6.02
C PRO A 202 -10.84 -21.48 6.59
N ALA A 203 -10.40 -21.47 7.84
CA ALA A 203 -9.99 -22.67 8.55
C ALA A 203 -11.13 -23.70 8.64
N ARG A 204 -10.76 -24.98 8.55
CA ARG A 204 -11.66 -26.14 8.61
C ARG A 204 -11.13 -27.16 9.61
N SER A 205 -11.95 -28.14 9.95
CA SER A 205 -11.56 -29.20 10.91
C SER A 205 -10.40 -30.07 10.44
N ASP A 206 -10.23 -30.24 9.13
CA ASP A 206 -9.17 -30.99 8.47
C ASP A 206 -7.98 -30.11 8.04
N PHE A 207 -8.18 -28.79 8.03
CA PHE A 207 -7.13 -27.80 7.74
C PHE A 207 -7.34 -26.58 8.64
N GLY A 208 -6.60 -26.53 9.73
CA GLY A 208 -6.73 -25.50 10.77
C GLY A 208 -5.93 -25.86 12.01
N ILE A 209 -6.28 -25.25 13.11
CA ILE A 209 -5.59 -25.50 14.38
C ILE A 209 -6.57 -25.76 15.51
N ARG A 210 -6.05 -26.36 16.56
CA ARG A 210 -6.69 -26.49 17.87
C ARG A 210 -5.75 -25.96 18.95
N VAL A 211 -6.23 -25.03 19.79
CA VAL A 211 -5.47 -24.55 20.95
C VAL A 211 -5.40 -25.65 21.99
N LEU A 212 -4.21 -25.91 22.47
CA LEU A 212 -3.94 -26.80 23.60
C LEU A 212 -3.74 -25.97 24.88
N PRO A 213 -3.89 -26.60 26.07
CA PRO A 213 -3.58 -25.94 27.31
C PRO A 213 -2.13 -25.42 27.29
N GLY A 214 -1.98 -24.15 27.53
CA GLY A 214 -0.72 -23.42 27.65
C GLY A 214 -0.71 -22.62 28.95
N ASP A 215 0.18 -21.66 29.04
CA ASP A 215 0.27 -20.70 30.11
C ASP A 215 0.24 -19.26 29.61
N HIS A 216 0.48 -18.29 30.48
CA HIS A 216 0.45 -16.88 30.11
C HIS A 216 1.59 -16.43 29.18
N GLU A 217 2.66 -17.22 29.08
CA GLU A 217 3.87 -16.91 28.33
C GLU A 217 3.98 -17.75 27.05
N THR A 218 3.07 -18.73 26.90
CA THR A 218 3.19 -19.74 25.83
C THR A 218 1.85 -20.11 25.23
N LEU A 219 1.69 -19.90 23.93
CA LEU A 219 0.58 -20.40 23.15
C LEU A 219 1.00 -21.74 22.54
N ILE A 220 0.20 -22.80 22.75
CA ILE A 220 0.43 -24.12 22.17
C ILE A 220 -0.75 -24.45 21.23
N VAL A 221 -0.45 -24.79 19.98
CA VAL A 221 -1.46 -25.16 18.99
C VAL A 221 -1.11 -26.50 18.33
N GLU A 222 -2.12 -27.38 18.23
CA GLU A 222 -2.07 -28.56 17.38
C GLU A 222 -2.55 -28.19 15.99
N ALA A 223 -1.74 -28.43 14.98
CA ALA A 223 -2.10 -28.15 13.58
C ALA A 223 -2.64 -29.40 12.89
N HIS A 224 -3.72 -29.21 12.15
CA HIS A 224 -4.29 -30.19 11.24
C HIS A 224 -4.11 -29.67 9.82
N SER A 225 -3.49 -30.44 8.94
CA SER A 225 -3.29 -30.06 7.55
C SER A 225 -3.37 -31.29 6.66
N PRO A 226 -3.97 -31.18 5.47
CA PRO A 226 -3.83 -32.21 4.46
C PRO A 226 -2.39 -32.26 3.94
N GLY A 227 -1.96 -33.43 3.46
CA GLY A 227 -0.65 -33.62 2.85
C GLY A 227 0.49 -33.78 3.85
N ASP A 228 1.70 -33.43 3.40
CA ASP A 228 2.92 -33.64 4.17
C ASP A 228 3.07 -32.64 5.30
N ALA A 229 3.17 -33.16 6.53
CA ALA A 229 3.39 -32.35 7.72
C ALA A 229 4.66 -31.47 7.64
N GLU A 230 5.73 -31.92 6.95
CA GLU A 230 6.97 -31.15 6.82
C GLU A 230 6.78 -29.82 6.07
N SER A 231 5.76 -29.74 5.20
CA SER A 231 5.41 -28.51 4.45
C SER A 231 4.64 -27.47 5.26
N VAL A 232 4.18 -27.85 6.49
CA VAL A 232 3.30 -27.00 7.28
C VAL A 232 4.08 -25.93 8.04
N ASP A 233 3.67 -24.67 7.92
CA ASP A 233 4.15 -23.57 8.77
C ASP A 233 2.97 -22.80 9.38
N PHE A 234 3.22 -22.23 10.55
CA PHE A 234 2.22 -21.51 11.34
C PHE A 234 2.67 -20.07 11.56
N PHE A 235 1.79 -19.13 11.22
CA PHE A 235 1.99 -17.70 11.39
C PHE A 235 0.89 -17.17 12.28
N ILE A 236 1.27 -16.32 13.23
CA ILE A 236 0.34 -15.67 14.14
C ILE A 236 0.57 -14.15 14.09
N ALA A 237 -0.51 -13.40 14.21
CA ALA A 237 -0.47 -11.96 14.33
C ALA A 237 -1.48 -11.51 15.38
N GLY A 238 -1.05 -10.61 16.25
CA GLY A 238 -1.91 -9.93 17.20
C GLY A 238 -2.31 -8.54 16.72
N GLU A 239 -3.11 -7.89 17.54
CA GLU A 239 -3.28 -6.44 17.49
C GLU A 239 -2.01 -5.75 18.03
N ARG A 240 -1.93 -4.42 17.92
CA ARG A 240 -0.73 -3.60 18.05
C ARG A 240 0.20 -3.89 19.23
N ASP A 241 -0.29 -4.42 20.32
CA ASP A 241 0.51 -4.57 21.55
C ASP A 241 0.85 -6.04 21.85
N TYR A 242 0.57 -6.96 20.90
CA TYR A 242 1.01 -8.34 21.00
C TYR A 242 2.37 -8.52 20.37
N MET A 243 3.27 -9.17 21.08
CA MET A 243 4.56 -9.61 20.53
C MET A 243 4.71 -11.12 20.70
N PHE A 244 4.97 -11.80 19.61
CA PHE A 244 5.18 -13.23 19.59
C PHE A 244 6.61 -13.57 19.19
N GLY A 245 7.19 -14.56 19.89
CA GLY A 245 8.42 -15.19 19.42
C GLY A 245 8.14 -16.11 18.23
N ALA A 246 9.20 -16.54 17.55
CA ALA A 246 9.08 -17.47 16.45
C ALA A 246 8.44 -18.79 16.89
N PRO A 247 7.40 -19.31 16.18
CA PRO A 247 6.82 -20.61 16.47
C PRO A 247 7.86 -21.72 16.41
N VAL A 248 7.88 -22.55 17.43
CA VAL A 248 8.73 -23.74 17.49
C VAL A 248 7.90 -24.96 17.15
N ARG A 249 8.26 -25.61 16.05
CA ARG A 249 7.62 -26.82 15.55
C ARG A 249 8.09 -28.06 16.31
N SER A 250 7.18 -28.94 16.65
CA SER A 250 7.47 -30.25 17.26
C SER A 250 6.41 -31.27 16.83
N GLU A 251 6.73 -32.54 16.99
CA GLU A 251 5.77 -33.63 16.85
C GLU A 251 5.55 -34.27 18.21
N LYS A 252 4.28 -34.44 18.60
CA LYS A 252 3.90 -35.06 19.86
C LYS A 252 2.76 -36.05 19.61
N ASP A 253 2.98 -37.32 19.94
CA ASP A 253 2.01 -38.41 19.75
C ASP A 253 1.48 -38.50 18.30
N GLY A 254 2.38 -38.32 17.31
CA GLY A 254 2.02 -38.30 15.88
C GLY A 254 1.25 -37.08 15.41
N LYS A 255 1.24 -36.02 16.21
CA LYS A 255 0.54 -34.75 15.92
C LYS A 255 1.51 -33.61 15.79
N LEU A 256 1.28 -32.76 14.80
CA LEU A 256 2.06 -31.56 14.59
C LEU A 256 1.64 -30.48 15.60
N VAL A 257 2.59 -29.98 16.37
CA VAL A 257 2.37 -28.99 17.41
C VAL A 257 3.32 -27.80 17.19
N PHE A 258 2.79 -26.59 17.29
CA PHE A 258 3.56 -25.37 17.36
C PHE A 258 3.46 -24.76 18.76
N THR A 259 4.62 -24.41 19.32
CA THR A 259 4.75 -23.67 20.57
C THR A 259 5.23 -22.26 20.24
N VAL A 260 4.46 -21.26 20.64
CA VAL A 260 4.72 -19.85 20.34
C VAL A 260 4.95 -19.10 21.64
N PRO A 261 6.14 -18.54 21.88
CA PRO A 261 6.37 -17.65 23.01
C PRO A 261 5.52 -16.39 22.87
N ILE A 262 4.86 -15.98 23.93
CA ILE A 262 4.18 -14.67 24.05
C ILE A 262 5.16 -13.76 24.78
N LEU A 263 5.79 -12.84 24.05
CA LEU A 263 6.82 -11.95 24.55
C LEU A 263 6.23 -10.73 25.25
N ASP A 264 5.11 -10.24 24.71
CA ASP A 264 4.31 -9.17 25.32
C ASP A 264 2.85 -9.31 24.90
N ARG A 265 1.95 -8.87 25.77
CA ARG A 265 0.51 -8.83 25.50
C ARG A 265 -0.16 -7.71 26.29
N PRO A 266 -1.13 -7.03 25.66
CA PRO A 266 -1.93 -6.03 26.38
C PRO A 266 -2.82 -6.70 27.43
N SER A 267 -3.19 -5.94 28.45
CA SER A 267 -4.18 -6.38 29.44
C SER A 267 -5.62 -6.42 28.90
N ALA A 268 -5.86 -5.79 27.73
CA ALA A 268 -7.16 -5.74 27.09
C ALA A 268 -7.34 -6.91 26.12
N THR A 269 -8.57 -7.44 26.05
CA THR A 269 -8.94 -8.45 25.04
C THR A 269 -8.88 -7.87 23.64
N PRO A 270 -8.43 -8.63 22.60
CA PRO A 270 -8.44 -8.19 21.23
C PRO A 270 -9.83 -7.73 20.77
N THR A 271 -9.89 -6.64 20.02
CA THR A 271 -11.15 -6.04 19.52
C THR A 271 -11.91 -6.96 18.59
N ASP A 272 -11.19 -7.74 17.79
CA ASP A 272 -11.78 -8.71 16.84
C ASP A 272 -12.13 -10.08 17.47
N GLY A 273 -12.02 -10.20 18.81
CA GLY A 273 -12.37 -11.40 19.54
C GLY A 273 -11.33 -12.53 19.50
N GLY A 274 -10.14 -12.28 18.97
CA GLY A 274 -9.06 -13.27 18.91
C GLY A 274 -7.80 -12.79 18.21
N LEU A 275 -6.84 -13.71 18.11
CA LEU A 275 -5.59 -13.49 17.40
C LEU A 275 -5.72 -14.07 15.97
N TYR A 276 -5.26 -13.34 14.98
CA TYR A 276 -5.23 -13.85 13.61
C TYR A 276 -4.12 -14.88 13.42
N TYR A 277 -4.42 -15.96 12.72
CA TYR A 277 -3.39 -16.89 12.29
C TYR A 277 -3.55 -17.28 10.82
N THR A 278 -2.44 -17.65 10.20
CA THR A 278 -2.40 -18.32 8.90
C THR A 278 -1.64 -19.64 9.07
N LEU A 279 -2.25 -20.73 8.64
CA LEU A 279 -1.61 -22.05 8.54
C LEU A 279 -1.37 -22.33 7.06
N THR A 280 -0.11 -22.60 6.68
CA THR A 280 0.28 -22.90 5.31
C THR A 280 0.72 -24.34 5.17
N SER A 281 0.55 -24.91 3.99
CA SER A 281 1.09 -26.22 3.59
C SER A 281 1.33 -26.26 2.08
N ALA A 282 1.86 -27.37 1.56
CA ALA A 282 1.96 -27.61 0.11
C ALA A 282 0.58 -27.61 -0.58
N GLU A 283 -0.48 -27.93 0.14
CA GLU A 283 -1.87 -28.00 -0.39
C GLU A 283 -2.62 -26.66 -0.33
N GLY A 284 -1.94 -25.59 0.16
CA GLY A 284 -2.53 -24.26 0.24
C GLY A 284 -2.42 -23.62 1.63
N ALA A 285 -3.34 -22.71 1.94
CA ALA A 285 -3.35 -22.01 3.20
C ALA A 285 -4.76 -21.72 3.71
N VAL A 286 -4.88 -21.63 5.02
CA VAL A 286 -6.12 -21.22 5.71
C VAL A 286 -5.83 -20.15 6.76
N ASP A 287 -6.79 -19.25 6.92
CA ASP A 287 -6.81 -18.23 7.97
C ASP A 287 -7.88 -18.54 9.00
N GLY A 288 -7.63 -18.13 10.23
CA GLY A 288 -8.61 -18.22 11.31
C GLY A 288 -8.32 -17.25 12.45
N LEU A 289 -9.23 -17.26 13.41
CA LEU A 289 -9.07 -16.55 14.68
C LEU A 289 -8.84 -17.58 15.79
N LEU A 290 -7.83 -17.32 16.59
CA LEU A 290 -7.62 -18.01 17.86
C LEU A 290 -8.41 -17.25 18.92
N PRO A 291 -9.23 -17.94 19.74
CA PRO A 291 -9.77 -17.32 20.92
C PRO A 291 -8.60 -16.85 21.80
N PHE A 292 -8.81 -15.72 22.43
CA PHE A 292 -7.82 -15.16 23.35
C PHE A 292 -7.61 -16.13 24.53
N PRO A 293 -6.36 -16.53 24.84
CA PRO A 293 -6.05 -17.43 25.96
C PRO A 293 -6.22 -16.77 27.32
#